data_bd29823975e6921d18d301004364ccea
#
_entry.id   bd29823975e6921d18d301004364ccea
#
_cell.length_a   1.000
_cell.length_b   1.000
_cell.length_c   1.000
_cell.angle_alpha   90.00
_cell.angle_beta   90.00
_cell.angle_gamma   90.00
#
_symmetry.space_group_name_H-M   'P 1'
#
loop_
_entity.id
_entity.type
_entity.pdbx_description
1 polymer ?
#
loop_
_entity_poly.entity_id
_entity_poly.type
_entity_poly.pdbx_seq_one_letter_code
_entity_poly.pdbx_strand_id
1 'polypeptide(L)'
;DNNGTHDIIMGYWQHDKLYPQKTRERMIEQMKGIEEIFPDWDSYGRAEVWDFYGKKRMENSKLHYKANTFYTSYIENLGNNKFQVKKLPNEAQISTTFGMVAMDVNNDGFLDIVSHGNFYETEIETNTQDAGIGNVLLGNGDGTFTPLPARNSGFYSCMNAKALALI
;
A
#
# COMPACT_ATOMS: atom_id res chain seq x y z
N ASP A 1 -2.36 3.01 25.96
CA ASP A 1 -1.84 2.63 27.28
C ASP A 1 -1.51 3.84 28.15
N ASN A 2 -1.73 5.03 27.66
CA ASN A 2 -1.53 6.32 28.34
C ASN A 2 -0.04 6.66 28.61
N ASN A 3 0.87 6.18 27.78
CA ASN A 3 2.31 6.46 27.87
C ASN A 3 2.74 7.78 27.20
N GLY A 4 1.79 8.56 26.64
CA GLY A 4 2.03 9.84 25.95
C GLY A 4 2.29 9.71 24.45
N THR A 5 2.32 8.51 23.91
CA THR A 5 2.43 8.23 22.48
C THR A 5 1.09 7.71 21.92
N HIS A 6 0.94 7.73 20.59
CA HIS A 6 -0.24 7.14 19.95
C HIS A 6 -0.05 5.65 19.75
N ASP A 7 -0.96 4.85 20.31
CA ASP A 7 -1.03 3.42 20.03
C ASP A 7 -1.71 3.22 18.68
N ILE A 8 -1.01 2.55 17.76
CA ILE A 8 -1.54 2.27 16.42
C ILE A 8 -1.99 0.81 16.37
N ILE A 9 -3.31 0.63 16.37
CA ILE A 9 -3.93 -0.69 16.20
C ILE A 9 -4.38 -0.81 14.76
N MET A 10 -3.64 -1.60 13.99
CA MET A 10 -4.02 -1.94 12.62
C MET A 10 -4.80 -3.24 12.61
N GLY A 11 -5.86 -3.30 11.81
CA GLY A 11 -6.66 -4.50 11.63
C GLY A 11 -7.03 -4.72 10.18
N TYR A 12 -7.38 -5.96 9.85
CA TYR A 12 -7.89 -6.37 8.55
C TYR A 12 -9.22 -7.09 8.71
N TRP A 13 -10.09 -6.90 7.74
CA TRP A 13 -11.40 -7.53 7.70
C TRP A 13 -11.32 -8.92 7.07
N GLN A 14 -11.86 -9.92 7.77
CA GLN A 14 -12.04 -11.27 7.25
C GLN A 14 -13.36 -11.84 7.80
N HIS A 15 -14.26 -12.31 6.91
CA HIS A 15 -15.56 -12.85 7.25
C HIS A 15 -16.36 -11.97 8.25
N ASP A 16 -16.46 -10.67 7.94
CA ASP A 16 -17.15 -9.66 8.75
C ASP A 16 -16.57 -9.40 10.15
N LYS A 17 -15.37 -9.90 10.43
CA LYS A 17 -14.62 -9.66 11.65
C LYS A 17 -13.37 -8.85 11.38
N LEU A 18 -13.01 -7.97 12.30
CA LEU A 18 -11.82 -7.13 12.25
C LEU A 18 -10.72 -7.74 13.13
N TYR A 19 -9.79 -8.43 12.52
CA TYR A 19 -8.66 -9.06 13.22
C TYR A 19 -7.46 -8.10 13.33
N PRO A 20 -6.66 -8.18 14.41
CA PRO A 20 -5.42 -7.43 14.52
C PRO A 20 -4.42 -7.90 13.46
N GLN A 21 -3.71 -6.96 12.84
CA GLN A 21 -2.69 -7.28 11.84
C GLN A 21 -1.36 -7.69 12.48
N LYS A 22 -0.99 -7.05 13.61
CA LYS A 22 0.26 -7.34 14.31
C LYS A 22 0.14 -8.60 15.13
N THR A 23 1.26 -9.31 15.31
CA THR A 23 1.33 -10.47 16.21
C THR A 23 1.19 -10.03 17.67
N ARG A 24 0.91 -11.00 18.55
CA ARG A 24 0.76 -10.76 19.99
C ARG A 24 1.99 -10.08 20.58
N GLU A 25 3.20 -10.56 20.25
CA GLU A 25 4.47 -10.00 20.74
C GLU A 25 4.64 -8.54 20.33
N ARG A 26 4.37 -8.22 19.05
CA ARG A 26 4.46 -6.85 18.56
C ARG A 26 3.45 -5.92 19.22
N MET A 27 2.30 -6.43 19.58
CA MET A 27 1.32 -5.65 20.33
C MET A 27 1.74 -5.42 21.79
N ILE A 28 2.37 -6.42 22.43
CA ILE A 28 2.94 -6.29 23.78
C ILE A 28 4.08 -5.25 23.80
N GLU A 29 4.97 -5.27 22.82
CA GLU A 29 6.04 -4.29 22.69
C GLU A 29 5.51 -2.85 22.55
N GLN A 30 4.39 -2.68 21.85
CA GLN A 30 3.79 -1.37 21.63
C GLN A 30 2.91 -0.91 22.79
N MET A 31 2.14 -1.82 23.39
CA MET A 31 1.12 -1.48 24.38
C MET A 31 1.25 -2.36 25.62
N LYS A 32 1.53 -1.75 26.76
CA LYS A 32 1.54 -2.44 28.04
C LYS A 32 0.15 -2.97 28.40
N GLY A 33 0.10 -4.15 29.00
CA GLY A 33 -1.13 -4.77 29.48
C GLY A 33 -1.83 -5.67 28.43
N ILE A 34 -1.29 -5.79 27.22
CA ILE A 34 -1.82 -6.73 26.23
C ILE A 34 -1.68 -8.18 26.71
N GLU A 35 -0.59 -8.51 27.39
CA GLU A 35 -0.38 -9.83 28.02
C GLU A 35 -1.39 -10.16 29.11
N GLU A 36 -1.95 -9.15 29.79
CA GLU A 36 -3.01 -9.36 30.79
C GLU A 36 -4.37 -9.62 30.13
N ILE A 37 -4.65 -8.93 29.00
CA ILE A 37 -5.89 -9.09 28.25
C ILE A 37 -5.89 -10.42 27.48
N PHE A 38 -4.75 -10.75 26.88
CA PHE A 38 -4.54 -11.94 26.05
C PHE A 38 -3.33 -12.74 26.57
N PRO A 39 -3.49 -13.57 27.59
CA PRO A 39 -2.39 -14.25 28.27
C PRO A 39 -1.66 -15.27 27.40
N ASP A 40 -2.31 -15.78 26.37
CA ASP A 40 -1.79 -16.81 25.48
C ASP A 40 -2.12 -16.52 23.99
N TRP A 41 -1.51 -17.32 23.12
CA TRP A 41 -1.71 -17.23 21.69
C TRP A 41 -3.11 -17.60 21.22
N ASP A 42 -3.78 -18.52 21.91
CA ASP A 42 -5.12 -18.97 21.56
C ASP A 42 -6.14 -17.83 21.79
N SER A 43 -6.05 -17.16 22.94
CA SER A 43 -6.89 -16.01 23.25
C SER A 43 -6.66 -14.85 22.27
N TYR A 44 -5.40 -14.57 21.94
CA TYR A 44 -5.06 -13.53 20.96
C TYR A 44 -5.51 -13.88 19.54
N GLY A 45 -5.32 -15.12 19.11
CA GLY A 45 -5.71 -15.57 17.76
C GLY A 45 -7.21 -15.55 17.48
N ARG A 46 -8.02 -15.53 18.54
CA ARG A 46 -9.49 -15.40 18.45
C ARG A 46 -9.97 -13.95 18.60
N ALA A 47 -9.08 -13.04 19.03
CA ALA A 47 -9.43 -11.67 19.33
C ALA A 47 -9.78 -10.88 18.09
N GLU A 48 -10.80 -10.04 18.21
CA GLU A 48 -11.03 -8.94 17.28
C GLU A 48 -10.37 -7.65 17.80
N VAL A 49 -10.10 -6.73 16.90
CA VAL A 49 -9.53 -5.40 17.27
C VAL A 49 -10.34 -4.73 18.38
N TRP A 50 -11.65 -4.96 18.41
CA TRP A 50 -12.55 -4.39 19.40
C TRP A 50 -12.33 -4.91 20.83
N ASP A 51 -11.69 -6.08 20.97
CA ASP A 51 -11.47 -6.72 22.28
C ASP A 51 -10.32 -6.08 23.06
N PHE A 52 -9.47 -5.24 22.38
CA PHE A 52 -8.37 -4.57 23.04
C PHE A 52 -8.84 -3.52 24.05
N TYR A 53 -9.78 -2.66 23.68
CA TYR A 53 -10.27 -1.58 24.56
C TYR A 53 -11.77 -1.39 24.50
N GLY A 54 -12.48 -2.31 23.86
CA GLY A 54 -13.91 -2.24 23.64
C GLY A 54 -14.30 -1.35 22.45
N LYS A 55 -15.31 -1.80 21.71
CA LYS A 55 -15.76 -1.19 20.46
C LYS A 55 -16.06 0.30 20.58
N LYS A 56 -16.83 0.70 21.60
CA LYS A 56 -17.22 2.11 21.81
C LYS A 56 -16.02 3.03 22.01
N ARG A 57 -14.99 2.58 22.74
CA ARG A 57 -13.78 3.37 22.99
C ARG A 57 -12.93 3.49 21.72
N MET A 58 -12.83 2.40 20.97
CA MET A 58 -12.09 2.36 19.71
C MET A 58 -12.75 3.26 18.64
N GLU A 59 -14.07 3.18 18.48
CA GLU A 59 -14.82 4.01 17.53
C GLU A 59 -14.78 5.51 17.86
N ASN A 60 -14.66 5.87 19.14
CA ASN A 60 -14.53 7.25 19.59
C ASN A 60 -13.07 7.74 19.66
N SER A 61 -12.11 6.98 19.15
CA SER A 61 -10.72 7.42 19.09
C SER A 61 -10.57 8.66 18.21
N LYS A 62 -9.64 9.56 18.56
CA LYS A 62 -9.41 10.81 17.81
C LYS A 62 -8.92 10.55 16.37
N LEU A 63 -8.24 9.43 16.17
CA LEU A 63 -7.69 9.01 14.89
C LEU A 63 -8.29 7.65 14.53
N HIS A 64 -9.19 7.66 13.58
CA HIS A 64 -9.80 6.46 13.05
C HIS A 64 -9.76 6.53 11.51
N TYR A 65 -8.81 5.84 10.92
CA TYR A 65 -8.61 5.80 9.48
C TYR A 65 -9.02 4.46 8.91
N LYS A 66 -9.56 4.50 7.70
CA LYS A 66 -9.90 3.31 6.92
C LYS A 66 -9.26 3.43 5.54
N ALA A 67 -8.39 2.49 5.20
CA ALA A 67 -7.89 2.35 3.85
C ALA A 67 -8.91 1.57 3.01
N ASN A 68 -9.32 2.15 1.88
CA ASN A 68 -10.27 1.54 0.95
C ASN A 68 -9.65 1.23 -0.41
N THR A 69 -8.45 1.77 -0.68
CA THR A 69 -7.76 1.64 -1.96
C THR A 69 -6.36 1.11 -1.71
N PHE A 70 -6.06 -0.07 -2.27
CA PHE A 70 -4.79 -0.79 -2.07
C PHE A 70 -4.05 -1.01 -3.40
N TYR A 71 -4.45 -0.36 -4.46
CA TYR A 71 -3.84 -0.48 -5.76
C TYR A 71 -3.15 0.81 -6.20
N THR A 72 -2.10 0.66 -6.99
CA THR A 72 -1.43 1.77 -7.68
C THR A 72 -2.43 2.43 -8.62
N SER A 73 -2.57 3.74 -8.51
CA SER A 73 -3.64 4.49 -9.15
C SER A 73 -3.14 5.70 -9.91
N TYR A 74 -3.85 6.07 -10.96
CA TYR A 74 -3.84 7.38 -11.55
C TYR A 74 -4.90 8.25 -10.87
N ILE A 75 -4.52 9.42 -10.40
CA ILE A 75 -5.43 10.38 -9.77
C ILE A 75 -5.58 11.58 -10.71
N GLU A 76 -6.73 11.66 -11.34
CA GLU A 76 -7.08 12.74 -12.25
C GLU A 76 -7.66 13.92 -11.48
N ASN A 77 -7.12 15.11 -11.70
CA ASN A 77 -7.67 16.35 -11.16
C ASN A 77 -8.72 16.91 -12.14
N LEU A 78 -9.98 16.86 -11.74
CA LEU A 78 -11.12 17.35 -12.54
C LEU A 78 -11.41 18.85 -12.32
N GLY A 79 -10.56 19.54 -11.56
CA GLY A 79 -10.80 20.93 -11.15
C GLY A 79 -11.81 21.04 -9.97
N ASN A 80 -11.95 22.25 -9.43
CA ASN A 80 -12.87 22.54 -8.31
C ASN A 80 -12.73 21.60 -7.11
N ASN A 81 -11.49 21.19 -6.76
CA ASN A 81 -11.18 20.24 -5.70
C ASN A 81 -11.81 18.84 -5.88
N LYS A 82 -12.13 18.47 -7.11
CA LYS A 82 -12.64 17.13 -7.44
C LYS A 82 -11.53 16.30 -8.07
N PHE A 83 -11.42 15.05 -7.60
CA PHE A 83 -10.44 14.08 -8.08
C PHE A 83 -11.14 12.78 -8.44
N GLN A 84 -10.64 12.11 -9.48
CA GLN A 84 -11.06 10.78 -9.84
C GLN A 84 -9.88 9.81 -9.69
N VAL A 85 -10.10 8.71 -8.98
CA VAL A 85 -9.09 7.66 -8.80
C VAL A 85 -9.38 6.54 -9.79
N LYS A 86 -8.42 6.23 -10.66
CA LYS A 86 -8.50 5.16 -11.64
C LYS A 86 -7.38 4.15 -11.35
N LYS A 87 -7.73 2.86 -11.24
CA LYS A 87 -6.75 1.79 -11.06
C LYS A 87 -5.87 1.69 -12.29
N LEU A 88 -4.56 1.66 -12.11
CA LEU A 88 -3.60 1.35 -13.18
C LEU A 88 -3.67 -0.12 -13.58
N PRO A 89 -3.17 -0.49 -14.77
CA PRO A 89 -3.09 -1.88 -15.23
C PRO A 89 -2.41 -2.82 -14.23
N ASN A 90 -2.64 -4.13 -14.39
CA ASN A 90 -2.13 -5.13 -13.44
C ASN A 90 -0.61 -5.16 -13.37
N GLU A 91 0.09 -4.82 -14.44
CA GLU A 91 1.54 -4.72 -14.50
C GLU A 91 2.10 -3.71 -13.51
N ALA A 92 1.37 -2.62 -13.27
CA ALA A 92 1.72 -1.60 -12.27
C ALA A 92 1.35 -2.01 -10.83
N GLN A 93 0.74 -3.17 -10.62
CA GLN A 93 0.36 -3.69 -9.30
C GLN A 93 1.34 -4.75 -8.77
N ILE A 94 2.32 -5.16 -9.57
CA ILE A 94 3.18 -6.32 -9.26
C ILE A 94 4.16 -6.00 -8.12
N SER A 95 4.65 -4.76 -8.06
CA SER A 95 5.61 -4.33 -7.05
C SER A 95 5.42 -2.86 -6.70
N THR A 96 6.08 -2.43 -5.64
CA THR A 96 6.10 -1.03 -5.22
C THR A 96 6.74 -0.16 -6.29
N THR A 97 6.17 1.02 -6.55
CA THR A 97 6.74 2.04 -7.45
C THR A 97 7.42 3.12 -6.63
N PHE A 98 8.71 3.37 -6.86
CA PHE A 98 9.49 4.45 -6.24
C PHE A 98 9.93 5.51 -7.23
N GLY A 99 10.26 5.12 -8.47
CA GLY A 99 10.68 6.03 -9.52
C GLY A 99 9.67 6.08 -10.66
N MET A 100 9.35 7.28 -11.12
CA MET A 100 8.42 7.49 -12.23
C MET A 100 8.80 8.72 -13.02
N VAL A 101 8.71 8.63 -14.36
CA VAL A 101 8.72 9.79 -15.27
C VAL A 101 7.51 9.71 -16.18
N ALA A 102 6.95 10.88 -16.53
CA ALA A 102 5.90 11.03 -17.50
C ALA A 102 6.48 11.67 -18.77
N MET A 103 6.36 10.99 -19.91
CA MET A 103 6.84 11.46 -21.21
C MET A 103 6.09 10.73 -22.33
N ASP A 104 6.01 11.34 -23.49
CA ASP A 104 5.49 10.69 -24.69
C ASP A 104 6.61 9.82 -25.31
N VAL A 105 6.54 8.50 -25.11
CA VAL A 105 7.59 7.55 -25.57
C VAL A 105 7.37 7.05 -26.99
N ASN A 106 6.14 7.16 -27.50
CA ASN A 106 5.75 6.64 -28.82
C ASN A 106 5.44 7.75 -29.83
N ASN A 107 5.50 9.03 -29.41
CA ASN A 107 5.19 10.22 -30.20
C ASN A 107 3.73 10.26 -30.72
N ASP A 108 2.79 9.83 -29.91
CA ASP A 108 1.36 9.92 -30.20
C ASP A 108 0.67 11.19 -29.66
N GLY A 109 1.40 12.00 -28.89
CA GLY A 109 0.93 13.23 -28.27
C GLY A 109 0.30 13.07 -26.90
N PHE A 110 0.23 11.85 -26.36
CA PHE A 110 -0.22 11.57 -24.99
C PHE A 110 0.98 11.29 -24.07
N LEU A 111 0.81 11.61 -22.80
CA LEU A 111 1.84 11.29 -21.83
C LEU A 111 1.74 9.83 -21.38
N ASP A 112 2.85 9.13 -21.48
CA ASP A 112 3.06 7.78 -21.02
C ASP A 112 3.71 7.79 -19.64
N ILE A 113 3.67 6.68 -18.95
CA ILE A 113 4.33 6.48 -17.65
C ILE A 113 5.44 5.44 -17.81
N VAL A 114 6.68 5.83 -17.52
CA VAL A 114 7.78 4.90 -17.30
C VAL A 114 8.04 4.84 -15.81
N SER A 115 7.96 3.66 -15.22
CA SER A 115 8.07 3.50 -13.78
C SER A 115 8.85 2.25 -13.40
N HIS A 116 9.46 2.30 -12.24
CA HIS A 116 10.11 1.15 -11.64
C HIS A 116 10.13 1.23 -10.12
N GLY A 117 10.48 0.12 -9.49
CA GLY A 117 10.70 0.03 -8.07
C GLY A 117 10.54 -1.39 -7.58
N ASN A 118 11.28 -1.69 -6.54
CA ASN A 118 11.14 -2.88 -5.72
C ASN A 118 11.42 -2.46 -4.27
N PHE A 119 10.97 -3.25 -3.32
CA PHE A 119 11.19 -2.95 -1.91
C PHE A 119 11.82 -4.16 -1.22
N TYR A 120 13.14 -4.08 -1.00
CA TYR A 120 13.93 -5.15 -0.37
C TYR A 120 14.07 -4.96 1.13
N GLU A 121 14.02 -3.69 1.61
CA GLU A 121 14.17 -3.32 3.02
C GLU A 121 12.85 -3.43 3.79
N THR A 122 12.14 -4.53 3.59
CA THR A 122 10.95 -4.84 4.38
C THR A 122 11.34 -5.28 5.80
N GLU A 123 10.45 -5.10 6.76
CA GLU A 123 10.64 -5.69 8.09
C GLU A 123 10.58 -7.23 7.99
N ILE A 124 11.11 -7.90 9.00
CA ILE A 124 11.30 -9.36 8.99
C ILE A 124 10.00 -10.16 8.81
N GLU A 125 8.85 -9.59 9.17
CA GLU A 125 7.53 -10.21 9.06
C GLU A 125 6.83 -9.91 7.73
N THR A 126 7.42 -9.04 6.88
CA THR A 126 6.85 -8.61 5.60
C THR A 126 7.66 -9.18 4.45
N ASN A 127 6.97 -9.80 3.50
CA ASN A 127 7.63 -10.34 2.31
C ASN A 127 8.31 -9.24 1.50
N THR A 128 9.52 -9.53 1.03
CA THR A 128 10.25 -8.70 0.08
C THR A 128 9.45 -8.54 -1.21
N GLN A 129 9.35 -7.32 -1.72
CA GLN A 129 8.67 -7.01 -2.97
C GLN A 129 9.72 -6.83 -4.07
N ASP A 130 10.04 -7.91 -4.77
CA ASP A 130 11.13 -8.01 -5.73
C ASP A 130 10.71 -8.46 -7.14
N ALA A 131 9.40 -8.61 -7.37
CA ALA A 131 8.86 -9.11 -8.63
C ALA A 131 8.72 -8.06 -9.74
N GLY A 132 9.03 -6.78 -9.45
CA GLY A 132 8.94 -5.69 -10.44
C GLY A 132 10.11 -5.73 -11.42
N ILE A 133 9.79 -5.61 -12.69
CA ILE A 133 10.76 -5.52 -13.81
C ILE A 133 10.75 -4.15 -14.49
N GLY A 134 10.07 -3.18 -13.90
CA GLY A 134 9.79 -1.90 -14.52
C GLY A 134 8.57 -1.95 -15.44
N ASN A 135 7.94 -0.81 -15.66
CA ASN A 135 6.73 -0.68 -16.47
C ASN A 135 6.86 0.48 -17.45
N VAL A 136 6.36 0.27 -18.67
CA VAL A 136 6.00 1.33 -19.59
C VAL A 136 4.50 1.22 -19.83
N LEU A 137 3.76 2.27 -19.53
CA LEU A 137 2.31 2.31 -19.66
C LEU A 137 1.98 3.44 -20.65
N LEU A 138 1.50 3.07 -21.83
CA LEU A 138 1.11 4.04 -22.87
C LEU A 138 -0.20 4.72 -22.49
N GLY A 139 -0.22 6.05 -22.51
CA GLY A 139 -1.41 6.84 -22.23
C GLY A 139 -2.38 6.83 -23.40
N ASN A 140 -3.67 6.63 -23.13
CA ASN A 140 -4.72 6.61 -24.17
C ASN A 140 -5.41 7.99 -24.33
N GLY A 141 -4.95 9.03 -23.62
CA GLY A 141 -5.53 10.38 -23.68
C GLY A 141 -6.81 10.58 -22.87
N ASP A 142 -7.38 9.53 -22.28
CA ASP A 142 -8.60 9.55 -21.47
C ASP A 142 -8.38 9.21 -20.00
N GLY A 143 -7.11 9.24 -19.58
CA GLY A 143 -6.69 8.84 -18.21
C GLY A 143 -6.68 7.33 -17.99
N THR A 144 -6.76 6.54 -19.06
CA THR A 144 -6.47 5.11 -19.06
C THR A 144 -5.10 4.83 -19.68
N PHE A 145 -4.55 3.64 -19.40
CA PHE A 145 -3.21 3.28 -19.83
C PHE A 145 -3.17 1.85 -20.37
N THR A 146 -2.35 1.65 -21.40
CA THR A 146 -2.10 0.34 -22.02
C THR A 146 -0.67 -0.10 -21.70
N PRO A 147 -0.45 -1.25 -21.06
CA PRO A 147 0.91 -1.74 -20.78
C PRO A 147 1.67 -2.08 -22.05
N LEU A 148 2.90 -1.58 -22.16
CA LEU A 148 3.84 -1.98 -23.22
C LEU A 148 4.79 -3.03 -22.64
N PRO A 149 4.76 -4.29 -23.13
CA PRO A 149 5.62 -5.34 -22.62
C PRO A 149 7.11 -4.98 -22.70
N ALA A 150 7.91 -5.39 -21.72
CA ALA A 150 9.34 -5.10 -21.65
C ALA A 150 10.11 -5.51 -22.93
N ARG A 151 9.71 -6.64 -23.56
CA ARG A 151 10.29 -7.09 -24.84
C ARG A 151 10.08 -6.10 -26.01
N ASN A 152 9.05 -5.26 -25.92
CA ASN A 152 8.70 -4.28 -26.97
C ASN A 152 9.25 -2.88 -26.62
N SER A 153 9.25 -2.51 -25.35
CA SER A 153 9.78 -1.22 -24.90
C SER A 153 11.29 -1.20 -24.77
N GLY A 154 11.92 -2.36 -24.54
CA GLY A 154 13.34 -2.47 -24.19
C GLY A 154 13.64 -1.99 -22.75
N PHE A 155 12.66 -1.49 -22.02
CA PHE A 155 12.83 -1.06 -20.64
C PHE A 155 12.73 -2.24 -19.68
N TYR A 156 13.83 -2.50 -18.96
CA TYR A 156 13.91 -3.58 -17.98
C TYR A 156 14.69 -3.12 -16.75
N SER A 157 14.06 -3.08 -15.61
CA SER A 157 14.63 -2.65 -14.33
C SER A 157 14.13 -3.52 -13.20
N CYS A 158 14.88 -4.58 -12.86
CA CYS A 158 14.53 -5.54 -11.80
C CYS A 158 15.24 -5.26 -10.46
N MET A 159 15.86 -4.10 -10.31
CA MET A 159 16.64 -3.76 -9.11
C MET A 159 15.79 -3.08 -8.04
N ASN A 160 16.34 -3.01 -6.82
CA ASN A 160 15.79 -2.21 -5.73
C ASN A 160 16.00 -0.71 -5.99
N ALA A 161 15.47 -0.23 -7.09
CA ALA A 161 15.67 1.12 -7.56
C ALA A 161 14.68 2.09 -6.89
N LYS A 162 15.18 3.23 -6.44
CA LYS A 162 14.41 4.21 -5.64
C LYS A 162 14.11 5.51 -6.38
N ALA A 163 14.70 5.73 -7.54
CA ALA A 163 14.47 6.93 -8.35
C ALA A 163 14.64 6.65 -9.83
N LEU A 164 13.94 7.41 -10.66
CA LEU A 164 14.04 7.44 -12.11
C LEU A 164 14.13 8.90 -12.56
N ALA A 165 15.02 9.22 -13.46
CA ALA A 165 15.14 10.53 -14.03
C ALA A 165 15.36 10.44 -15.54
N LEU A 166 14.79 11.39 -16.27
CA LEU A 166 15.10 11.64 -17.67
C LEU A 166 16.37 12.49 -17.76
N ILE A 167 17.28 12.11 -18.64
CA ILE A 167 18.54 12.82 -18.88
C ILE A 167 18.48 13.49 -20.25
#